data_af76516df5ea765350c06427a960ab2e
#
_entry.id   af76516df5ea765350c06427a960ab2e
#
_cell.length_a   1.000
_cell.length_b   1.000
_cell.length_c   1.000
_cell.angle_alpha   90.00
_cell.angle_beta   90.00
_cell.angle_gamma   90.00
#
_symmetry.space_group_name_H-M   'P 1'
#
loop_
_entity.id
_entity.type
_entity.pdbx_description
1 polymer ?
#
loop_
_entity_poly.entity_id
_entity_poly.type
_entity_poly.pdbx_seq_one_letter_code
_entity_poly.pdbx_strand_id
1 'polypeptide(L)'
;LYETGHMSKFMTIAYSAYLFGGTILAYQKKYIAGGVLFALGMGLSLYNNHIQMTYYLGLFLMLYVLIAFGFAIKNKEIPAFFKGSMVLLLGLILAVGASASKLWTTLEFSHDTMRGKPILEKPLDNADPAAVNKDGLDWEYAMQWSNGIKDVIAMVIPRGAGGSGGENLSPNAAVLKDLRTKGVTQEIPVPLYFGSLPFTSGPAYMGASVLFLFVFGLFYIRRSIRFWLVGIVTLTILLSMGKHFEWLNKLLFEHLPLYSKFRAPSSILSVTALLIPLGAALGLGGFMRGHEKSFQRPIWIALGAVGGVCLLIAVLGPSLMSFGSPSDARLAEVGWNIDALIHDRKSALVADAWRSFIWVLLCSAVIWVYHQGKIKQWLLLSGLGLVIIADLWAVARRYVSPDDFVPKRNVEAIFDLRPVDKQILQDPDLYYRVHDITTNPFNSSLASYHHHTIGGYSPVKFQRYQDLIDRYISRGNMNVLNMLNTKYFIINDDKKKPVIKHNHN
;
A
#
# COMPACT_ATOMS: atom_id res chain seq x y z
N LEU A 1 4.29 1.56 -5.08
CA LEU A 1 3.94 0.28 -5.76
C LEU A 1 4.95 -0.10 -6.84
N TYR A 2 5.44 0.88 -7.59
CA TYR A 2 6.47 0.66 -8.62
C TYR A 2 7.80 0.30 -7.96
N GLU A 3 8.28 1.09 -7.03
CA GLU A 3 9.52 0.88 -6.28
C GLU A 3 9.55 -0.47 -5.56
N THR A 4 8.42 -0.88 -4.97
CA THR A 4 8.31 -2.17 -4.29
C THR A 4 8.08 -3.37 -5.22
N GLY A 5 8.07 -3.18 -6.54
CA GLY A 5 7.92 -4.25 -7.53
C GLY A 5 6.53 -4.91 -7.60
N HIS A 6 5.50 -4.32 -6.98
CA HIS A 6 4.15 -4.89 -6.96
C HIS A 6 3.36 -4.65 -8.26
N MET A 7 3.88 -5.12 -9.40
CA MET A 7 3.30 -4.89 -10.72
C MET A 7 1.89 -5.43 -10.88
N SER A 8 1.59 -6.64 -10.40
CA SER A 8 0.24 -7.22 -10.48
C SER A 8 -0.79 -6.40 -9.70
N LYS A 9 -0.42 -5.85 -8.53
CA LYS A 9 -1.24 -4.92 -7.76
C LYS A 9 -1.49 -3.63 -8.53
N PHE A 10 -0.43 -3.05 -9.11
CA PHE A 10 -0.52 -1.82 -9.91
C PHE A 10 -1.46 -1.99 -11.11
N MET A 11 -1.29 -3.07 -11.88
CA MET A 11 -2.14 -3.35 -13.03
C MET A 11 -3.61 -3.56 -12.65
N THR A 12 -3.88 -4.33 -11.58
CA THR A 12 -5.26 -4.52 -11.08
C THR A 12 -5.92 -3.18 -10.73
N ILE A 13 -5.18 -2.27 -10.10
CA ILE A 13 -5.66 -0.93 -9.77
C ILE A 13 -5.93 -0.10 -11.05
N ALA A 14 -5.04 -0.14 -12.03
CA ALA A 14 -5.20 0.58 -13.29
C ALA A 14 -6.49 0.16 -14.03
N TYR A 15 -6.83 -1.13 -14.04
CA TYR A 15 -8.06 -1.63 -14.67
C TYR A 15 -9.34 -1.32 -13.91
N SER A 16 -9.25 -0.82 -12.68
CA SER A 16 -10.42 -0.41 -11.90
C SER A 16 -11.24 0.72 -12.59
N ALA A 17 -10.59 1.55 -13.40
CA ALA A 17 -11.28 2.58 -14.18
C ALA A 17 -12.34 1.99 -15.11
N TYR A 18 -12.05 0.84 -15.74
CA TYR A 18 -13.01 0.13 -16.58
C TYR A 18 -14.15 -0.47 -15.76
N LEU A 19 -13.85 -0.99 -14.56
CA LEU A 19 -14.85 -1.53 -13.64
C LEU A 19 -15.84 -0.45 -13.20
N PHE A 20 -15.35 0.67 -12.71
CA PHE A 20 -16.19 1.79 -12.27
C PHE A 20 -16.94 2.43 -13.44
N GLY A 21 -16.24 2.70 -14.54
CA GLY A 21 -16.83 3.27 -15.74
C GLY A 21 -17.93 2.37 -16.32
N GLY A 22 -17.67 1.07 -16.44
CA GLY A 22 -18.65 0.08 -16.92
C GLY A 22 -19.88 0.01 -16.03
N THR A 23 -19.70 -0.04 -14.71
CA THR A 23 -20.81 -0.05 -13.74
C THR A 23 -21.67 1.20 -13.82
N ILE A 24 -21.06 2.38 -13.88
CA ILE A 24 -21.78 3.64 -14.00
C ILE A 24 -22.56 3.71 -15.31
N LEU A 25 -21.96 3.30 -16.44
CA LEU A 25 -22.61 3.27 -17.75
C LEU A 25 -23.81 2.32 -17.79
N ALA A 26 -23.70 1.14 -17.18
CA ALA A 26 -24.81 0.17 -17.11
C ALA A 26 -26.02 0.77 -16.39
N TYR A 27 -25.83 1.45 -15.26
CA TYR A 27 -26.92 2.12 -14.54
C TYR A 27 -27.37 3.45 -15.17
N GLN A 28 -26.60 3.99 -16.11
CA GLN A 28 -27.03 5.07 -17.00
C GLN A 28 -27.81 4.58 -18.24
N LYS A 29 -28.25 3.31 -18.24
CA LYS A 29 -29.01 2.66 -19.32
C LYS A 29 -28.19 2.42 -20.60
N LYS A 30 -26.85 2.60 -20.55
CA LYS A 30 -25.92 2.26 -21.63
C LYS A 30 -25.44 0.81 -21.46
N TYR A 31 -26.37 -0.13 -21.53
CA TYR A 31 -26.19 -1.52 -21.09
C TYR A 31 -25.03 -2.23 -21.79
N ILE A 32 -24.97 -2.20 -23.14
CA ILE A 32 -23.93 -2.91 -23.91
C ILE A 32 -22.54 -2.33 -23.58
N ALA A 33 -22.38 -1.03 -23.71
CA ALA A 33 -21.10 -0.37 -23.44
C ALA A 33 -20.67 -0.58 -21.99
N GLY A 34 -21.61 -0.49 -21.03
CA GLY A 34 -21.35 -0.72 -19.61
C GLY A 34 -20.94 -2.17 -19.34
N GLY A 35 -21.65 -3.16 -19.90
CA GLY A 35 -21.35 -4.57 -19.73
C GLY A 35 -20.01 -4.99 -20.33
N VAL A 36 -19.72 -4.56 -21.56
CA VAL A 36 -18.44 -4.85 -22.24
C VAL A 36 -17.27 -4.26 -21.47
N LEU A 37 -17.38 -2.98 -21.08
CA LEU A 37 -16.32 -2.30 -20.35
C LEU A 37 -16.07 -2.94 -18.98
N PHE A 38 -17.15 -3.31 -18.28
CA PHE A 38 -17.06 -4.02 -16.98
C PHE A 38 -16.44 -5.40 -17.15
N ALA A 39 -16.89 -6.20 -18.13
CA ALA A 39 -16.34 -7.53 -18.40
C ALA A 39 -14.84 -7.47 -18.74
N LEU A 40 -14.43 -6.52 -19.55
CA LEU A 40 -13.02 -6.29 -19.88
C LEU A 40 -12.22 -5.92 -18.64
N GLY A 41 -12.67 -4.94 -17.86
CA GLY A 41 -11.99 -4.50 -16.63
C GLY A 41 -11.88 -5.62 -15.60
N MET A 42 -12.94 -6.41 -15.40
CA MET A 42 -12.94 -7.55 -14.46
C MET A 42 -12.04 -8.67 -14.98
N GLY A 43 -12.11 -9.02 -16.26
CA GLY A 43 -11.25 -10.05 -16.86
C GLY A 43 -9.77 -9.70 -16.76
N LEU A 44 -9.38 -8.46 -17.08
CA LEU A 44 -8.00 -7.98 -16.94
C LEU A 44 -7.54 -7.95 -15.46
N SER A 45 -8.43 -7.58 -14.54
CA SER A 45 -8.15 -7.58 -13.10
C SER A 45 -7.88 -9.01 -12.61
N LEU A 46 -8.73 -9.98 -12.95
CA LEU A 46 -8.56 -11.39 -12.61
C LEU A 46 -7.33 -12.01 -13.29
N TYR A 47 -7.04 -11.65 -14.53
CA TYR A 47 -5.86 -12.11 -15.25
C TYR A 47 -4.55 -11.78 -14.53
N ASN A 48 -4.46 -10.60 -13.89
CA ASN A 48 -3.28 -10.21 -13.10
C ASN A 48 -3.15 -10.94 -11.76
N ASN A 49 -4.13 -11.75 -11.38
CA ASN A 49 -4.12 -12.64 -10.22
C ASN A 49 -3.80 -11.95 -8.87
N HIS A 50 -4.14 -10.66 -8.73
CA HIS A 50 -4.07 -10.00 -7.43
C HIS A 50 -5.45 -9.98 -6.77
N ILE A 51 -5.89 -11.17 -6.32
CA ILE A 51 -7.25 -11.42 -5.84
C ILE A 51 -7.68 -10.44 -4.75
N GLN A 52 -6.79 -10.09 -3.82
CA GLN A 52 -7.08 -9.14 -2.75
C GLN A 52 -7.53 -7.77 -3.29
N MET A 53 -6.86 -7.21 -4.30
CA MET A 53 -7.25 -5.93 -4.88
C MET A 53 -8.58 -6.04 -5.65
N THR A 54 -8.75 -7.10 -6.44
CA THR A 54 -10.01 -7.37 -7.14
C THR A 54 -11.17 -7.51 -6.16
N TYR A 55 -10.95 -8.17 -5.03
CA TYR A 55 -11.93 -8.32 -3.96
C TYR A 55 -12.33 -6.98 -3.34
N TYR A 56 -11.36 -6.14 -2.99
CA TYR A 56 -11.64 -4.79 -2.48
C TYR A 56 -12.43 -3.95 -3.49
N LEU A 57 -12.04 -3.98 -4.77
CA LEU A 57 -12.79 -3.29 -5.82
C LEU A 57 -14.22 -3.83 -5.93
N GLY A 58 -14.43 -5.14 -5.80
CA GLY A 58 -15.75 -5.79 -5.77
C GLY A 58 -16.63 -5.31 -4.61
N LEU A 59 -16.07 -5.20 -3.39
CA LEU A 59 -16.80 -4.67 -2.23
C LEU A 59 -17.28 -3.22 -2.47
N PHE A 60 -16.45 -2.42 -3.10
CA PHE A 60 -16.76 -1.02 -3.36
C PHE A 60 -17.80 -0.86 -4.47
N LEU A 61 -17.73 -1.71 -5.49
CA LEU A 61 -18.77 -1.77 -6.51
C LEU A 61 -20.08 -2.25 -5.91
N MET A 62 -20.05 -3.23 -4.99
CA MET A 62 -21.26 -3.69 -4.28
C MET A 62 -21.91 -2.55 -3.50
N LEU A 63 -21.12 -1.72 -2.79
CA LEU A 63 -21.64 -0.54 -2.11
C LEU A 63 -22.30 0.44 -3.12
N TYR A 64 -21.69 0.64 -4.29
CA TYR A 64 -22.30 1.46 -5.34
C TYR A 64 -23.63 0.88 -5.83
N VAL A 65 -23.69 -0.44 -6.04
CA VAL A 65 -24.91 -1.16 -6.46
C VAL A 65 -26.02 -0.98 -5.43
N LEU A 66 -25.72 -1.12 -4.12
CA LEU A 66 -26.69 -0.92 -3.05
C LEU A 66 -27.24 0.51 -3.02
N ILE A 67 -26.37 1.50 -3.16
CA ILE A 67 -26.78 2.91 -3.23
C ILE A 67 -27.60 3.17 -4.49
N ALA A 68 -27.19 2.64 -5.65
CA ALA A 68 -27.95 2.76 -6.90
C ALA A 68 -29.33 2.12 -6.78
N PHE A 69 -29.44 0.97 -6.09
CA PHE A 69 -30.72 0.31 -5.80
C PHE A 69 -31.64 1.21 -4.96
N GLY A 70 -31.13 1.79 -3.88
CA GLY A 70 -31.90 2.73 -3.06
C GLY A 70 -32.44 3.94 -3.88
N PHE A 71 -31.62 4.48 -4.79
CA PHE A 71 -32.08 5.54 -5.69
C PHE A 71 -33.07 5.04 -6.76
N ALA A 72 -32.91 3.80 -7.26
CA ALA A 72 -33.84 3.21 -8.19
C ALA A 72 -35.23 2.99 -7.58
N ILE A 73 -35.30 2.58 -6.31
CA ILE A 73 -36.57 2.52 -5.55
C ILE A 73 -37.20 3.90 -5.46
N LYS A 74 -36.41 4.90 -4.99
CA LYS A 74 -36.90 6.27 -4.81
C LYS A 74 -37.41 6.90 -6.10
N ASN A 75 -36.75 6.63 -7.24
CA ASN A 75 -37.07 7.19 -8.53
C ASN A 75 -38.05 6.34 -9.36
N LYS A 76 -38.53 5.20 -8.81
CA LYS A 76 -39.39 4.21 -9.53
C LYS A 76 -38.72 3.64 -10.79
N GLU A 77 -37.42 3.47 -10.80
CA GLU A 77 -36.62 2.95 -11.94
C GLU A 77 -36.10 1.50 -11.70
N ILE A 78 -36.79 0.73 -10.89
CA ILE A 78 -36.41 -0.65 -10.53
C ILE A 78 -36.15 -1.54 -11.74
N PRO A 79 -37.00 -1.54 -12.82
CA PRO A 79 -36.71 -2.37 -14.01
C PRO A 79 -35.40 -2.00 -14.72
N ALA A 80 -35.08 -0.71 -14.79
CA ALA A 80 -33.82 -0.24 -15.38
C ALA A 80 -32.59 -0.67 -14.53
N PHE A 81 -32.73 -0.63 -13.20
CA PHE A 81 -31.71 -1.12 -12.28
C PHE A 81 -31.43 -2.61 -12.50
N PHE A 82 -32.48 -3.46 -12.54
CA PHE A 82 -32.30 -4.89 -12.77
C PHE A 82 -31.67 -5.20 -14.13
N LYS A 83 -32.04 -4.48 -15.21
CA LYS A 83 -31.39 -4.63 -16.52
C LYS A 83 -29.89 -4.30 -16.44
N GLY A 84 -29.51 -3.21 -15.77
CA GLY A 84 -28.11 -2.86 -15.54
C GLY A 84 -27.36 -3.92 -14.75
N SER A 85 -27.96 -4.40 -13.66
CA SER A 85 -27.37 -5.44 -12.81
C SER A 85 -27.21 -6.78 -13.55
N MET A 86 -28.17 -7.17 -14.38
CA MET A 86 -28.09 -8.38 -15.20
C MET A 86 -26.91 -8.33 -16.17
N VAL A 87 -26.70 -7.19 -16.81
CA VAL A 87 -25.59 -7.02 -17.75
C VAL A 87 -24.25 -7.06 -17.05
N LEU A 88 -24.14 -6.47 -15.84
CA LEU A 88 -22.93 -6.55 -15.01
C LEU A 88 -22.68 -7.98 -14.53
N LEU A 89 -23.73 -8.71 -14.15
CA LEU A 89 -23.62 -10.12 -13.75
C LEU A 89 -23.15 -11.00 -14.92
N LEU A 90 -23.68 -10.78 -16.11
CA LEU A 90 -23.20 -11.46 -17.33
C LEU A 90 -21.73 -11.15 -17.60
N GLY A 91 -21.32 -9.87 -17.47
CA GLY A 91 -19.93 -9.44 -17.60
C GLY A 91 -19.02 -10.13 -16.55
N LEU A 92 -19.49 -10.28 -15.32
CA LEU A 92 -18.76 -11.00 -14.26
C LEU A 92 -18.61 -12.48 -14.61
N ILE A 93 -19.68 -13.14 -15.05
CA ILE A 93 -19.64 -14.57 -15.43
C ILE A 93 -18.64 -14.78 -16.57
N LEU A 94 -18.64 -13.94 -17.59
CA LEU A 94 -17.69 -14.03 -18.69
C LEU A 94 -16.24 -13.82 -18.22
N ALA A 95 -15.98 -12.85 -17.37
CA ALA A 95 -14.66 -12.58 -16.81
C ALA A 95 -14.13 -13.73 -15.94
N VAL A 96 -14.98 -14.27 -15.06
CA VAL A 96 -14.66 -15.44 -14.24
C VAL A 96 -14.44 -16.67 -15.10
N GLY A 97 -15.31 -16.92 -16.12
CA GLY A 97 -15.15 -18.03 -17.04
C GLY A 97 -13.83 -17.96 -17.84
N ALA A 98 -13.45 -16.79 -18.33
CA ALA A 98 -12.18 -16.60 -19.04
C ALA A 98 -10.94 -16.80 -18.12
N SER A 99 -11.10 -16.63 -16.82
CA SER A 99 -10.03 -16.78 -15.81
C SER A 99 -10.17 -18.06 -14.97
N ALA A 100 -11.11 -18.95 -15.31
CA ALA A 100 -11.52 -20.08 -14.46
C ALA A 100 -10.37 -21.01 -14.08
N SER A 101 -9.50 -21.38 -15.03
CA SER A 101 -8.35 -22.24 -14.76
C SER A 101 -7.41 -21.61 -13.72
N LYS A 102 -7.06 -20.35 -13.90
CA LYS A 102 -6.18 -19.64 -12.97
C LYS A 102 -6.80 -19.46 -11.59
N LEU A 103 -8.08 -19.13 -11.51
CA LEU A 103 -8.80 -18.99 -10.25
C LEU A 103 -8.90 -20.31 -9.50
N TRP A 104 -9.21 -21.40 -10.22
CA TRP A 104 -9.33 -22.73 -9.65
C TRP A 104 -8.01 -23.22 -9.06
N THR A 105 -6.93 -23.16 -9.83
CA THR A 105 -5.61 -23.57 -9.35
C THR A 105 -5.10 -22.69 -8.20
N THR A 106 -5.39 -21.39 -8.22
CA THR A 106 -5.04 -20.49 -7.10
C THR A 106 -5.84 -20.85 -5.83
N LEU A 107 -7.11 -21.16 -5.97
CA LEU A 107 -7.96 -21.56 -4.85
C LEU A 107 -7.47 -22.88 -4.24
N GLU A 108 -7.25 -23.90 -5.07
CA GLU A 108 -6.75 -25.22 -4.64
C GLU A 108 -5.40 -25.08 -3.94
N PHE A 109 -4.44 -24.39 -4.57
CA PHE A 109 -3.13 -24.12 -3.96
C PHE A 109 -3.23 -23.39 -2.62
N SER A 110 -4.20 -22.46 -2.48
CA SER A 110 -4.35 -21.67 -1.26
C SER A 110 -4.65 -22.50 -0.01
N HIS A 111 -5.29 -23.66 -0.17
CA HIS A 111 -5.63 -24.55 0.95
C HIS A 111 -4.41 -25.17 1.63
N ASP A 112 -3.33 -25.41 0.87
CA ASP A 112 -2.09 -25.99 1.39
C ASP A 112 -1.09 -24.94 1.92
N THR A 113 -1.43 -23.65 1.79
CA THR A 113 -0.55 -22.55 2.17
C THR A 113 -0.89 -22.00 3.55
N MET A 114 -0.07 -21.05 4.03
CA MET A 114 -0.31 -20.27 5.25
C MET A 114 -1.69 -19.56 5.28
N ARG A 115 -2.41 -19.55 4.15
CA ARG A 115 -3.77 -18.98 4.03
C ARG A 115 -4.87 -20.03 4.20
N GLY A 116 -4.51 -21.32 4.29
CA GLY A 116 -5.38 -22.44 4.59
C GLY A 116 -5.47 -22.73 6.09
N LYS A 117 -5.93 -23.95 6.41
CA LYS A 117 -5.97 -24.40 7.80
C LYS A 117 -4.59 -24.84 8.27
N PRO A 118 -4.20 -24.56 9.53
CA PRO A 118 -3.01 -25.12 10.13
C PRO A 118 -3.04 -26.66 10.09
N ILE A 119 -1.88 -27.27 9.83
CA ILE A 119 -1.76 -28.75 9.76
C ILE A 119 -1.43 -29.32 11.14
N LEU A 120 -0.65 -28.58 11.96
CA LEU A 120 -0.27 -29.01 13.30
C LEU A 120 -1.26 -28.54 14.34
N GLU A 121 -1.76 -29.49 15.15
CA GLU A 121 -2.78 -29.23 16.18
C GLU A 121 -2.27 -28.47 17.40
N LYS A 122 -0.97 -28.56 17.71
CA LYS A 122 -0.38 -27.88 18.88
C LYS A 122 0.09 -26.47 18.52
N PRO A 123 -0.39 -25.44 19.23
CA PRO A 123 0.16 -24.08 19.09
C PRO A 123 1.64 -24.06 19.42
N LEU A 124 2.40 -23.14 18.83
CA LEU A 124 3.69 -22.72 19.34
C LEU A 124 3.48 -22.11 20.73
N ASP A 125 4.48 -22.27 21.63
CA ASP A 125 4.47 -21.86 23.04
C ASP A 125 4.11 -20.39 23.28
N ASN A 126 3.13 -19.80 22.75
CA ASN A 126 2.55 -18.46 22.96
C ASN A 126 1.44 -18.16 21.93
N ALA A 127 1.02 -19.12 21.14
CA ALA A 127 -0.10 -18.90 20.19
C ALA A 127 -1.44 -19.13 20.90
N ASP A 128 -2.41 -18.28 20.60
CA ASP A 128 -3.79 -18.45 21.06
C ASP A 128 -4.33 -19.83 20.59
N PRO A 129 -4.74 -20.73 21.52
CA PRO A 129 -5.30 -22.03 21.15
C PRO A 129 -6.50 -21.95 20.19
N ALA A 130 -7.24 -20.83 20.21
CA ALA A 130 -8.34 -20.58 19.30
C ALA A 130 -7.90 -20.27 17.86
N ALA A 131 -6.65 -19.86 17.65
CA ALA A 131 -6.10 -19.57 16.33
C ALA A 131 -5.79 -20.85 15.53
N VAL A 132 -5.58 -21.97 16.20
CA VAL A 132 -5.14 -23.25 15.60
C VAL A 132 -6.20 -23.87 14.67
N ASN A 133 -7.47 -23.52 14.83
CA ASN A 133 -8.58 -24.12 14.06
C ASN A 133 -9.24 -23.20 13.04
N LYS A 134 -8.76 -21.96 12.84
CA LYS A 134 -9.37 -21.02 11.90
C LYS A 134 -8.76 -21.15 10.51
N ASP A 135 -9.62 -21.25 9.50
CA ASP A 135 -9.23 -21.14 8.09
C ASP A 135 -8.91 -19.67 7.75
N GLY A 136 -7.65 -19.38 7.47
CA GLY A 136 -7.16 -18.02 7.18
C GLY A 136 -5.86 -17.69 7.89
N LEU A 137 -5.42 -16.43 7.72
CA LEU A 137 -4.22 -15.91 8.36
C LEU A 137 -4.46 -15.63 9.85
N ASP A 138 -3.37 -15.67 10.61
CA ASP A 138 -3.37 -15.12 11.97
C ASP A 138 -3.67 -13.61 11.95
N TRP A 139 -4.41 -13.11 12.96
CA TRP A 139 -4.82 -11.70 13.04
C TRP A 139 -3.63 -10.74 13.10
N GLU A 140 -2.65 -11.01 13.97
CA GLU A 140 -1.50 -10.13 14.12
C GLU A 140 -0.65 -10.09 12.85
N TYR A 141 -0.48 -11.24 12.20
CA TYR A 141 0.21 -11.32 10.91
C TYR A 141 -0.55 -10.61 9.79
N ALA A 142 -1.86 -10.80 9.69
CA ALA A 142 -2.70 -10.15 8.68
C ALA A 142 -2.71 -8.63 8.84
N MET A 143 -2.78 -8.14 10.09
CA MET A 143 -2.90 -6.73 10.44
C MET A 143 -1.57 -6.03 10.71
N GLN A 144 -0.44 -6.67 10.46
CA GLN A 144 0.89 -6.11 10.72
C GLN A 144 1.10 -4.76 10.01
N TRP A 145 0.62 -4.60 8.78
CA TRP A 145 0.67 -3.34 8.02
C TRP A 145 -0.63 -2.54 8.16
N SER A 146 -0.99 -2.18 9.37
CA SER A 146 -2.13 -1.30 9.68
C SER A 146 -1.67 0.14 9.83
N ASN A 147 -2.33 1.05 9.12
CA ASN A 147 -2.06 2.48 9.26
C ASN A 147 -2.53 3.00 10.62
N GLY A 148 -1.69 3.78 11.28
CA GLY A 148 -2.11 4.58 12.42
C GLY A 148 -2.67 5.93 11.98
N ILE A 149 -3.12 6.74 12.94
CA ILE A 149 -3.64 8.10 12.66
C ILE A 149 -2.58 8.97 11.96
N LYS A 150 -1.30 8.85 12.35
CA LYS A 150 -0.19 9.60 11.73
C LYS A 150 -0.02 9.22 10.25
N ASP A 151 -0.19 7.94 9.91
CA ASP A 151 -0.12 7.47 8.53
C ASP A 151 -1.29 7.98 7.69
N VAL A 152 -2.48 8.15 8.30
CA VAL A 152 -3.64 8.78 7.64
C VAL A 152 -3.39 10.28 7.41
N ILE A 153 -2.76 10.98 8.34
CA ILE A 153 -2.33 12.37 8.16
C ILE A 153 -1.38 12.51 6.96
N ALA A 154 -0.55 11.50 6.71
CA ALA A 154 0.37 11.50 5.57
C ALA A 154 -0.34 11.55 4.19
N MET A 155 -1.64 11.26 4.12
CA MET A 155 -2.43 11.47 2.89
C MET A 155 -2.51 12.95 2.48
N VAL A 156 -2.43 13.87 3.44
CA VAL A 156 -2.53 15.34 3.25
C VAL A 156 -1.20 16.04 3.44
N ILE A 157 -0.39 15.58 4.40
CA ILE A 157 0.91 16.16 4.76
C ILE A 157 1.96 15.08 4.56
N PRO A 158 2.85 15.15 3.56
CA PRO A 158 3.73 14.03 3.16
C PRO A 158 4.51 13.42 4.33
N ARG A 159 5.08 14.26 5.19
CA ARG A 159 5.81 13.79 6.39
C ARG A 159 4.95 13.80 7.65
N GLY A 160 3.63 13.58 7.52
CA GLY A 160 2.70 13.41 8.64
C GLY A 160 3.06 12.29 9.61
N ALA A 161 3.72 11.25 9.09
CA ALA A 161 4.33 10.15 9.84
C ALA A 161 5.86 10.08 9.67
N GLY A 162 6.52 11.17 9.21
CA GLY A 162 7.95 11.26 9.02
C GLY A 162 8.47 10.91 7.62
N GLY A 163 7.60 10.43 6.71
CA GLY A 163 7.99 10.08 5.33
C GLY A 163 8.42 8.62 5.19
N SER A 164 9.72 8.35 5.01
CA SER A 164 10.25 6.99 4.82
C SER A 164 11.15 6.53 5.98
N GLY A 165 11.50 5.25 5.96
CA GLY A 165 12.49 4.66 6.86
C GLY A 165 13.94 5.09 6.58
N GLY A 166 14.18 5.82 5.48
CA GLY A 166 15.49 6.40 5.16
C GLY A 166 15.30 7.60 4.23
N GLU A 167 15.46 8.81 4.74
CA GLU A 167 15.34 10.05 3.98
C GLU A 167 16.66 10.80 3.89
N ASN A 168 16.92 11.35 2.71
CA ASN A 168 18.07 12.24 2.52
C ASN A 168 17.71 13.64 3.04
N LEU A 169 18.36 14.05 4.12
CA LEU A 169 18.18 15.36 4.72
C LEU A 169 19.27 16.35 4.28
N SER A 170 18.94 17.64 4.41
CA SER A 170 19.95 18.67 4.27
C SER A 170 21.13 18.43 5.23
N PRO A 171 22.37 18.70 4.81
CA PRO A 171 23.55 18.63 5.67
C PRO A 171 23.42 19.41 7.00
N ASN A 172 22.49 20.34 7.07
CA ASN A 172 22.22 21.15 8.26
C ASN A 172 21.25 20.51 9.27
N ALA A 173 20.70 19.32 8.99
CA ALA A 173 19.85 18.60 9.92
C ALA A 173 20.58 18.32 11.25
N ALA A 174 19.85 18.41 12.37
CA ALA A 174 20.43 18.32 13.70
C ALA A 174 21.12 16.96 13.93
N VAL A 175 20.48 15.87 13.49
CA VAL A 175 21.02 14.52 13.63
C VAL A 175 22.27 14.31 12.76
N LEU A 176 22.34 14.88 11.55
CA LEU A 176 23.52 14.78 10.68
C LEU A 176 24.70 15.61 11.22
N LYS A 177 24.44 16.75 11.85
CA LYS A 177 25.49 17.52 12.55
C LYS A 177 26.07 16.72 13.71
N ASP A 178 25.23 16.08 14.53
CA ASP A 178 25.67 15.23 15.63
C ASP A 178 26.53 14.05 15.13
N LEU A 179 26.08 13.35 14.09
CA LEU A 179 26.83 12.22 13.50
C LEU A 179 28.19 12.66 12.95
N ARG A 180 28.29 13.85 12.34
CA ARG A 180 29.56 14.39 11.87
C ARG A 180 30.53 14.69 13.01
N THR A 181 30.07 15.19 14.15
CA THR A 181 30.94 15.38 15.33
C THR A 181 31.49 14.04 15.86
N LYS A 182 30.81 12.95 15.57
CA LYS A 182 31.23 11.57 15.88
C LYS A 182 32.09 10.92 14.79
N GLY A 183 32.49 11.68 13.75
CA GLY A 183 33.39 11.23 12.70
C GLY A 183 32.69 10.55 11.50
N VAL A 184 31.37 10.56 11.45
CA VAL A 184 30.61 10.02 10.29
C VAL A 184 30.57 11.06 9.19
N THR A 185 31.35 10.85 8.12
CA THR A 185 31.43 11.76 6.96
C THR A 185 30.58 11.33 5.77
N GLN A 186 30.12 10.10 5.75
CA GLN A 186 29.29 9.56 4.66
C GLN A 186 27.85 10.12 4.74
N GLU A 187 27.23 10.28 3.57
CA GLU A 187 25.80 10.57 3.51
C GLU A 187 25.02 9.32 3.94
N ILE A 188 24.29 9.44 5.04
CA ILE A 188 23.50 8.35 5.61
C ILE A 188 22.03 8.75 5.54
N PRO A 189 21.16 7.90 4.98
CA PRO A 189 19.72 8.12 5.04
C PRO A 189 19.23 8.13 6.49
N VAL A 190 18.42 9.14 6.84
CA VAL A 190 17.92 9.36 8.19
C VAL A 190 16.57 8.68 8.38
N PRO A 191 16.37 7.86 9.43
CA PRO A 191 15.12 7.16 9.68
C PRO A 191 14.06 8.10 10.28
N LEU A 192 13.46 8.93 9.44
CA LEU A 192 12.47 9.92 9.89
C LEU A 192 11.11 9.29 10.22
N TYR A 193 10.78 8.12 9.70
CA TYR A 193 9.48 7.51 9.90
C TYR A 193 9.21 7.21 11.39
N PHE A 194 8.05 7.69 11.86
CA PHE A 194 7.54 7.48 13.24
C PHE A 194 6.05 7.07 13.25
N GLY A 195 5.55 6.53 12.15
CA GLY A 195 4.20 5.97 12.03
C GLY A 195 4.06 4.58 12.64
N SER A 196 2.96 3.91 12.31
CA SER A 196 2.59 2.61 12.89
C SER A 196 2.93 1.41 12.01
N LEU A 197 3.36 1.62 10.76
CA LEU A 197 3.79 0.53 9.88
C LEU A 197 5.15 0.00 10.33
N PRO A 198 5.47 -1.28 10.14
CA PRO A 198 6.78 -1.85 10.47
C PRO A 198 7.93 -1.12 9.78
N PHE A 199 7.72 -0.73 8.53
CA PHE A 199 8.60 0.12 7.73
C PHE A 199 7.83 0.67 6.53
N THR A 200 8.36 1.72 5.89
CA THR A 200 7.80 2.29 4.66
C THR A 200 8.90 2.93 3.82
N SER A 201 8.77 2.82 2.49
CA SER A 201 9.64 3.52 1.53
C SER A 201 9.15 4.93 1.21
N GLY A 202 7.95 5.30 1.65
CA GLY A 202 7.38 6.64 1.44
C GLY A 202 5.93 6.74 1.92
N PRO A 203 5.41 7.97 1.99
CA PRO A 203 4.06 8.23 2.49
C PRO A 203 2.97 7.83 1.49
N ALA A 204 1.79 7.51 1.98
CA ALA A 204 0.59 7.36 1.15
C ALA A 204 0.00 8.75 0.77
N TYR A 205 0.84 9.66 0.25
CA TYR A 205 0.46 11.02 -0.08
C TYR A 205 -0.45 11.08 -1.31
N MET A 206 -1.59 11.75 -1.17
CA MET A 206 -2.60 11.86 -2.24
C MET A 206 -2.67 13.26 -2.87
N GLY A 207 -1.87 14.20 -2.37
CA GLY A 207 -1.88 15.60 -2.79
C GLY A 207 -2.85 16.45 -1.96
N ALA A 208 -2.34 17.44 -1.22
CA ALA A 208 -3.17 18.38 -0.49
C ALA A 208 -4.08 19.16 -1.44
N SER A 209 -3.56 19.55 -2.61
CA SER A 209 -4.28 20.18 -3.71
C SER A 209 -5.44 19.30 -4.23
N VAL A 210 -5.20 18.01 -4.43
CA VAL A 210 -6.21 17.08 -4.96
C VAL A 210 -7.29 16.78 -3.91
N LEU A 211 -6.90 16.63 -2.64
CA LEU A 211 -7.85 16.47 -1.54
C LEU A 211 -8.74 17.70 -1.35
N PHE A 212 -8.16 18.89 -1.48
CA PHE A 212 -8.94 20.12 -1.46
C PHE A 212 -9.97 20.16 -2.60
N LEU A 213 -9.54 19.83 -3.83
CA LEU A 213 -10.44 19.75 -4.99
C LEU A 213 -11.51 18.67 -4.83
N PHE A 214 -11.18 17.55 -4.19
CA PHE A 214 -12.13 16.50 -3.87
C PHE A 214 -13.23 17.03 -2.93
N VAL A 215 -12.85 17.62 -1.80
CA VAL A 215 -13.84 18.17 -0.82
C VAL A 215 -14.68 19.28 -1.44
N PHE A 216 -14.05 20.20 -2.17
CA PHE A 216 -14.76 21.23 -2.94
C PHE A 216 -15.71 20.62 -3.96
N GLY A 217 -15.24 19.63 -4.72
CA GLY A 217 -15.99 18.97 -5.79
C GLY A 217 -17.22 18.21 -5.31
N LEU A 218 -17.24 17.69 -4.06
CA LEU A 218 -18.36 16.96 -3.51
C LEU A 218 -19.68 17.77 -3.53
N PHE A 219 -19.62 19.10 -3.52
CA PHE A 219 -20.79 19.96 -3.56
C PHE A 219 -21.42 20.03 -4.96
N TYR A 220 -20.68 19.68 -6.02
CA TYR A 220 -21.10 19.78 -7.42
C TYR A 220 -21.35 18.41 -8.08
N ILE A 221 -21.14 17.32 -7.36
CA ILE A 221 -21.41 15.95 -7.81
C ILE A 221 -22.87 15.58 -7.53
N ARG A 222 -23.45 14.74 -8.39
CA ARG A 222 -24.78 14.14 -8.18
C ARG A 222 -24.87 13.45 -6.82
N ARG A 223 -25.99 13.60 -6.13
CA ARG A 223 -26.16 13.13 -4.74
C ARG A 223 -25.83 11.64 -4.54
N SER A 224 -26.23 10.77 -5.48
CA SER A 224 -25.94 9.33 -5.40
C SER A 224 -24.44 9.05 -5.44
N ILE A 225 -23.71 9.65 -6.40
CA ILE A 225 -22.26 9.46 -6.55
C ILE A 225 -21.52 10.09 -5.36
N ARG A 226 -21.98 11.24 -4.87
CA ARG A 226 -21.40 11.91 -3.69
C ARG A 226 -21.44 11.02 -2.44
N PHE A 227 -22.61 10.44 -2.11
CA PHE A 227 -22.73 9.55 -0.96
C PHE A 227 -21.86 8.31 -1.10
N TRP A 228 -21.81 7.74 -2.31
CA TRP A 228 -20.93 6.62 -2.58
C TRP A 228 -19.45 6.99 -2.40
N LEU A 229 -18.98 8.10 -2.99
CA LEU A 229 -17.59 8.55 -2.86
C LEU A 229 -17.20 8.81 -1.40
N VAL A 230 -18.03 9.54 -0.66
CA VAL A 230 -17.76 9.82 0.76
C VAL A 230 -17.75 8.52 1.56
N GLY A 231 -18.76 7.66 1.37
CA GLY A 231 -18.85 6.39 2.09
C GLY A 231 -17.68 5.49 1.85
N ILE A 232 -17.25 5.34 0.57
CA ILE A 232 -16.16 4.44 0.23
C ILE A 232 -14.79 4.99 0.64
N VAL A 233 -14.53 6.28 0.48
CA VAL A 233 -13.28 6.90 0.94
C VAL A 233 -13.15 6.77 2.45
N THR A 234 -14.23 7.03 3.20
CA THR A 234 -14.24 6.83 4.65
C THR A 234 -14.02 5.36 5.01
N LEU A 235 -14.74 4.44 4.37
CA LEU A 235 -14.60 3.00 4.64
C LEU A 235 -13.18 2.51 4.34
N THR A 236 -12.57 2.91 3.21
CA THR A 236 -11.20 2.50 2.87
C THR A 236 -10.17 3.03 3.86
N ILE A 237 -10.33 4.25 4.36
CA ILE A 237 -9.45 4.79 5.41
C ILE A 237 -9.59 3.97 6.69
N LEU A 238 -10.83 3.70 7.16
CA LEU A 238 -11.07 2.92 8.38
C LEU A 238 -10.56 1.48 8.25
N LEU A 239 -10.75 0.85 7.09
CA LEU A 239 -10.22 -0.49 6.82
C LEU A 239 -8.69 -0.50 6.74
N SER A 240 -8.06 0.54 6.20
CA SER A 240 -6.60 0.65 6.16
C SER A 240 -5.96 0.73 7.55
N MET A 241 -6.72 1.18 8.54
CA MET A 241 -6.27 1.27 9.93
C MET A 241 -6.18 -0.10 10.63
N GLY A 242 -6.77 -1.15 10.06
CA GLY A 242 -6.63 -2.52 10.53
C GLY A 242 -6.79 -2.66 12.05
N LYS A 243 -5.73 -3.09 12.76
CA LYS A 243 -5.75 -3.24 14.22
C LYS A 243 -5.95 -1.93 15.00
N HIS A 244 -5.69 -0.76 14.40
CA HIS A 244 -5.95 0.54 15.04
C HIS A 244 -7.42 0.97 14.94
N PHE A 245 -8.23 0.25 14.15
CA PHE A 245 -9.69 0.36 14.12
C PHE A 245 -10.30 -1.05 14.20
N GLU A 246 -10.02 -1.70 15.34
CA GLU A 246 -10.19 -3.15 15.52
C GLU A 246 -11.62 -3.63 15.32
N TRP A 247 -12.61 -3.00 15.94
CA TRP A 247 -13.98 -3.53 15.94
C TRP A 247 -14.54 -3.76 14.53
N LEU A 248 -14.31 -2.82 13.59
CA LEU A 248 -14.76 -2.98 12.20
C LEU A 248 -13.93 -4.03 11.45
N ASN A 249 -12.60 -3.93 11.58
CA ASN A 249 -11.71 -4.84 10.86
C ASN A 249 -11.84 -6.27 11.35
N LYS A 250 -12.03 -6.49 12.66
CA LYS A 250 -12.25 -7.81 13.25
C LYS A 250 -13.60 -8.40 12.84
N LEU A 251 -14.66 -7.57 12.87
CA LEU A 251 -15.98 -7.97 12.36
C LEU A 251 -15.90 -8.49 10.92
N LEU A 252 -15.20 -7.77 10.02
CA LEU A 252 -15.05 -8.21 8.64
C LEU A 252 -14.11 -9.41 8.50
N PHE A 253 -13.06 -9.46 9.30
CA PHE A 253 -12.10 -10.55 9.30
C PHE A 253 -12.73 -11.89 9.72
N GLU A 254 -13.65 -11.84 10.67
CA GLU A 254 -14.33 -13.03 11.20
C GLU A 254 -15.56 -13.46 10.39
N HIS A 255 -16.27 -12.52 9.77
CA HIS A 255 -17.58 -12.80 9.17
C HIS A 255 -17.62 -12.64 7.65
N LEU A 256 -16.72 -11.82 7.06
CA LEU A 256 -16.75 -11.60 5.62
C LEU A 256 -15.95 -12.71 4.90
N PRO A 257 -16.59 -13.48 3.98
CA PRO A 257 -15.90 -14.56 3.28
C PRO A 257 -14.60 -14.12 2.63
N LEU A 258 -13.54 -14.91 2.74
CA LEU A 258 -12.20 -14.69 2.18
C LEU A 258 -11.42 -13.51 2.78
N TYR A 259 -12.03 -12.64 3.58
CA TYR A 259 -11.32 -11.45 4.13
C TYR A 259 -10.14 -11.85 5.02
N SER A 260 -10.28 -12.92 5.81
CA SER A 260 -9.22 -13.51 6.65
C SER A 260 -8.02 -14.07 5.87
N LYS A 261 -8.14 -14.22 4.55
CA LYS A 261 -7.02 -14.69 3.70
C LYS A 261 -6.14 -13.56 3.18
N PHE A 262 -6.47 -12.30 3.49
CA PHE A 262 -5.74 -11.12 3.04
C PHE A 262 -4.92 -10.49 4.15
N ARG A 263 -3.78 -9.88 3.76
CA ARG A 263 -2.88 -9.19 4.68
C ARG A 263 -2.61 -7.76 4.24
N ALA A 264 -1.96 -6.98 5.11
CA ALA A 264 -1.55 -5.61 4.84
C ALA A 264 -2.74 -4.71 4.45
N PRO A 265 -3.64 -4.40 5.41
CA PRO A 265 -4.85 -3.60 5.17
C PRO A 265 -4.53 -2.21 4.61
N SER A 266 -3.36 -1.62 4.92
CA SER A 266 -2.89 -0.36 4.32
C SER A 266 -2.96 -0.34 2.78
N SER A 267 -2.87 -1.49 2.13
CA SER A 267 -2.96 -1.63 0.67
C SER A 267 -4.27 -1.10 0.08
N ILE A 268 -5.35 -1.06 0.86
CA ILE A 268 -6.66 -0.60 0.43
C ILE A 268 -6.67 0.90 0.06
N LEU A 269 -5.73 1.69 0.59
CA LEU A 269 -5.57 3.10 0.24
C LEU A 269 -5.23 3.33 -1.24
N SER A 270 -4.76 2.29 -1.95
CA SER A 270 -4.58 2.39 -3.41
C SER A 270 -5.89 2.66 -4.14
N VAL A 271 -7.01 2.17 -3.62
CA VAL A 271 -8.35 2.47 -4.17
C VAL A 271 -8.77 3.90 -3.82
N THR A 272 -8.48 4.35 -2.60
CA THR A 272 -8.70 5.74 -2.18
C THR A 272 -7.96 6.71 -3.10
N ALA A 273 -6.70 6.37 -3.47
CA ALA A 273 -5.87 7.16 -4.38
C ALA A 273 -6.45 7.30 -5.80
N LEU A 274 -7.35 6.41 -6.23
CA LEU A 274 -8.09 6.55 -7.48
C LEU A 274 -9.37 7.38 -7.31
N LEU A 275 -10.08 7.17 -6.21
CA LEU A 275 -11.41 7.75 -6.02
C LEU A 275 -11.34 9.23 -5.68
N ILE A 276 -10.31 9.68 -4.97
CA ILE A 276 -10.13 11.09 -4.63
C ILE A 276 -9.94 11.95 -5.88
N PRO A 277 -8.99 11.65 -6.81
CA PRO A 277 -8.87 12.41 -8.06
C PRO A 277 -10.11 12.31 -8.95
N LEU A 278 -10.75 11.13 -9.01
CA LEU A 278 -12.00 10.96 -9.75
C LEU A 278 -13.10 11.89 -9.22
N GLY A 279 -13.28 11.94 -7.90
CA GLY A 279 -14.23 12.84 -7.27
C GLY A 279 -13.89 14.31 -7.50
N ALA A 280 -12.60 14.67 -7.41
CA ALA A 280 -12.13 16.02 -7.71
C ALA A 280 -12.46 16.44 -9.16
N ALA A 281 -12.17 15.56 -10.13
CA ALA A 281 -12.44 15.81 -11.57
C ALA A 281 -13.95 15.93 -11.87
N LEU A 282 -14.75 15.00 -11.33
CA LEU A 282 -16.22 15.05 -11.48
C LEU A 282 -16.82 16.32 -10.87
N GLY A 283 -16.34 16.70 -9.70
CA GLY A 283 -16.77 17.88 -9.00
C GLY A 283 -16.37 19.18 -9.71
N LEU A 284 -15.14 19.28 -10.17
CA LEU A 284 -14.66 20.41 -10.97
C LEU A 284 -15.44 20.55 -12.26
N GLY A 285 -15.70 19.42 -12.96
CA GLY A 285 -16.56 19.42 -14.16
C GLY A 285 -18.00 19.82 -13.86
N GLY A 286 -18.53 19.50 -12.68
CA GLY A 286 -19.83 19.97 -12.22
C GLY A 286 -19.86 21.48 -11.95
N PHE A 287 -18.83 22.00 -11.29
CA PHE A 287 -18.65 23.43 -11.04
C PHE A 287 -18.59 24.24 -12.34
N MET A 288 -17.77 23.83 -13.30
CA MET A 288 -17.62 24.52 -14.58
C MET A 288 -18.89 24.55 -15.44
N ARG A 289 -19.85 23.62 -15.25
CA ARG A 289 -21.12 23.59 -15.98
C ARG A 289 -22.21 24.53 -15.44
N GLY A 290 -21.87 25.49 -14.59
CA GLY A 290 -22.79 26.57 -14.22
C GLY A 290 -23.57 26.34 -12.93
N HIS A 291 -23.04 25.59 -11.99
CA HIS A 291 -23.61 25.50 -10.63
C HIS A 291 -23.13 26.68 -9.74
N GLU A 292 -23.06 27.87 -10.30
CA GLU A 292 -22.46 29.08 -9.67
C GLU A 292 -23.20 29.57 -8.43
N LYS A 293 -24.46 29.15 -8.21
CA LYS A 293 -25.30 29.67 -7.14
C LYS A 293 -24.82 29.39 -5.71
N SER A 294 -23.80 28.59 -5.52
CA SER A 294 -23.32 28.17 -4.17
C SER A 294 -21.80 28.03 -4.11
N PHE A 295 -21.04 29.08 -4.44
CA PHE A 295 -19.58 29.07 -4.40
C PHE A 295 -19.01 29.26 -2.99
N GLN A 296 -19.52 30.25 -2.25
CA GLN A 296 -18.96 30.68 -0.98
C GLN A 296 -18.85 29.54 0.05
N ARG A 297 -19.95 28.83 0.30
CA ARG A 297 -19.98 27.73 1.29
C ARG A 297 -19.05 26.56 0.92
N PRO A 298 -19.07 26.01 -0.30
CA PRO A 298 -18.12 24.96 -0.73
C PRO A 298 -16.66 25.31 -0.57
N ILE A 299 -16.23 26.51 -0.98
CA ILE A 299 -14.82 26.89 -0.91
C ILE A 299 -14.33 27.01 0.54
N TRP A 300 -15.13 27.64 1.42
CA TRP A 300 -14.75 27.79 2.83
C TRP A 300 -14.76 26.45 3.58
N ILE A 301 -15.69 25.53 3.27
CA ILE A 301 -15.68 24.18 3.85
C ILE A 301 -14.44 23.42 3.39
N ALA A 302 -14.08 23.47 2.11
CA ALA A 302 -12.91 22.79 1.60
C ALA A 302 -11.60 23.37 2.18
N LEU A 303 -11.51 24.71 2.28
CA LEU A 303 -10.39 25.37 2.95
C LEU A 303 -10.28 25.00 4.43
N GLY A 304 -11.39 25.00 5.15
CA GLY A 304 -11.42 24.60 6.57
C GLY A 304 -11.07 23.14 6.78
N ALA A 305 -11.63 22.23 5.96
CA ALA A 305 -11.41 20.80 6.08
C ALA A 305 -9.99 20.36 5.75
N VAL A 306 -9.36 20.91 4.70
CA VAL A 306 -8.01 20.49 4.26
C VAL A 306 -6.96 21.49 4.71
N GLY A 307 -7.13 22.77 4.40
CA GLY A 307 -6.20 23.82 4.80
C GLY A 307 -6.15 24.03 6.31
N GLY A 308 -7.33 23.98 6.97
CA GLY A 308 -7.42 24.06 8.44
C GLY A 308 -6.69 22.93 9.14
N VAL A 309 -6.78 21.69 8.64
CA VAL A 309 -6.01 20.54 9.17
C VAL A 309 -4.52 20.76 8.98
N CYS A 310 -4.06 21.22 7.80
CA CYS A 310 -2.66 21.54 7.57
C CYS A 310 -2.14 22.61 8.53
N LEU A 311 -2.90 23.69 8.72
CA LEU A 311 -2.55 24.78 9.63
C LEU A 311 -2.52 24.33 11.10
N LEU A 312 -3.52 23.57 11.55
CA LEU A 312 -3.57 23.03 12.91
C LEU A 312 -2.34 22.13 13.18
N ILE A 313 -1.97 21.28 12.23
CA ILE A 313 -0.80 20.41 12.39
C ILE A 313 0.49 21.21 12.32
N ALA A 314 0.60 22.24 11.48
CA ALA A 314 1.78 23.09 11.43
C ALA A 314 2.05 23.81 12.76
N VAL A 315 0.98 24.28 13.44
CA VAL A 315 1.10 25.08 14.67
C VAL A 315 1.10 24.20 15.93
N LEU A 316 0.17 23.26 16.02
CA LEU A 316 -0.05 22.45 17.23
C LEU A 316 0.59 21.06 17.17
N GLY A 317 0.87 20.55 15.98
CA GLY A 317 1.45 19.23 15.78
C GLY A 317 2.72 18.97 16.59
N PRO A 318 3.72 19.89 16.61
CA PRO A 318 4.95 19.70 17.39
C PRO A 318 4.74 19.51 18.89
N SER A 319 3.64 20.05 19.44
CA SER A 319 3.31 19.96 20.87
C SER A 319 2.36 18.81 21.21
N LEU A 320 1.45 18.44 20.28
CA LEU A 320 0.42 17.45 20.54
C LEU A 320 0.77 16.04 20.07
N MET A 321 1.67 15.92 19.08
CA MET A 321 2.03 14.61 18.50
C MET A 321 3.27 14.01 19.17
N SER A 322 3.28 12.71 19.34
CA SER A 322 4.48 11.96 19.73
C SER A 322 5.34 11.67 18.49
N PHE A 323 6.65 11.88 18.58
CA PHE A 323 7.60 11.69 17.47
C PHE A 323 8.54 10.50 17.65
N GLY A 324 8.33 9.72 18.71
CA GLY A 324 9.06 8.47 18.95
C GLY A 324 8.61 7.34 18.04
N SER A 325 9.53 6.45 17.71
CA SER A 325 9.33 5.20 16.98
C SER A 325 9.83 4.02 17.80
N PRO A 326 9.26 2.81 17.68
CA PRO A 326 9.79 1.61 18.32
C PRO A 326 11.24 1.29 17.97
N SER A 327 11.73 1.76 16.81
CA SER A 327 13.12 1.58 16.39
C SER A 327 14.12 2.50 17.10
N ASP A 328 13.67 3.54 17.80
CA ASP A 328 14.56 4.57 18.39
C ASP A 328 15.48 3.99 19.48
N ALA A 329 15.01 3.01 20.26
CA ALA A 329 15.86 2.33 21.24
C ALA A 329 17.08 1.67 20.58
N ARG A 330 16.86 0.95 19.49
CA ARG A 330 17.93 0.30 18.73
C ARG A 330 18.87 1.32 18.05
N LEU A 331 18.34 2.46 17.60
CA LEU A 331 19.15 3.53 17.04
C LEU A 331 20.04 4.17 18.11
N ALA A 332 19.53 4.36 19.33
CA ALA A 332 20.31 4.84 20.47
C ALA A 332 21.49 3.90 20.82
N GLU A 333 21.26 2.58 20.80
CA GLU A 333 22.30 1.57 21.04
C GLU A 333 23.45 1.65 20.03
N VAL A 334 23.18 2.02 18.79
CA VAL A 334 24.20 2.20 17.75
C VAL A 334 24.71 3.64 17.65
N GLY A 335 24.42 4.48 18.65
CA GLY A 335 25.04 5.78 18.84
C GLY A 335 24.30 6.97 18.18
N TRP A 336 23.05 6.82 17.72
CA TRP A 336 22.26 7.94 17.22
C TRP A 336 21.77 8.83 18.37
N ASN A 337 21.78 10.14 18.14
CA ASN A 337 21.18 11.12 19.04
C ASN A 337 19.66 11.21 18.77
N ILE A 338 18.86 10.60 19.65
CA ILE A 338 17.41 10.50 19.47
C ILE A 338 16.72 11.86 19.62
N ASP A 339 17.21 12.74 20.48
CA ASP A 339 16.65 14.08 20.64
C ASP A 339 16.83 14.92 19.36
N ALA A 340 18.01 14.83 18.75
CA ALA A 340 18.29 15.45 17.45
C ALA A 340 17.40 14.88 16.34
N LEU A 341 17.18 13.56 16.33
CA LEU A 341 16.29 12.89 15.39
C LEU A 341 14.83 13.33 15.58
N ILE A 342 14.34 13.42 16.81
CA ILE A 342 13.00 13.91 17.13
C ILE A 342 12.84 15.37 16.70
N HIS A 343 13.87 16.21 16.91
CA HIS A 343 13.87 17.59 16.42
C HIS A 343 13.71 17.66 14.89
N ASP A 344 14.44 16.83 14.15
CA ASP A 344 14.37 16.80 12.69
C ASP A 344 13.01 16.27 12.18
N ARG A 345 12.42 15.26 12.87
CA ARG A 345 11.05 14.78 12.60
C ARG A 345 10.00 15.89 12.77
N LYS A 346 10.10 16.67 13.85
CA LYS A 346 9.22 17.83 14.09
C LYS A 346 9.37 18.88 13.00
N SER A 347 10.60 19.26 12.68
CA SER A 347 10.89 20.24 11.65
C SER A 347 10.39 19.82 10.28
N ALA A 348 10.55 18.56 9.92
CA ALA A 348 10.05 17.98 8.67
C ALA A 348 8.50 17.99 8.59
N LEU A 349 7.81 17.65 9.69
CA LEU A 349 6.34 17.73 9.77
C LEU A 349 5.86 19.15 9.54
N VAL A 350 6.43 20.13 10.26
CA VAL A 350 6.02 21.55 10.19
C VAL A 350 6.24 22.10 8.79
N ALA A 351 7.40 21.83 8.19
CA ALA A 351 7.73 22.29 6.84
C ALA A 351 6.72 21.74 5.81
N ASP A 352 6.39 20.45 5.88
CA ASP A 352 5.45 19.83 4.95
C ASP A 352 3.99 20.22 5.23
N ALA A 353 3.61 20.51 6.48
CA ALA A 353 2.30 21.04 6.81
C ALA A 353 2.08 22.45 6.22
N TRP A 354 3.06 23.36 6.36
CA TRP A 354 3.03 24.67 5.70
C TRP A 354 3.01 24.56 4.19
N ARG A 355 3.84 23.67 3.63
CA ARG A 355 3.85 23.39 2.20
C ARG A 355 2.47 22.97 1.70
N SER A 356 1.83 22.00 2.37
CA SER A 356 0.49 21.51 2.00
C SER A 356 -0.56 22.60 2.11
N PHE A 357 -0.50 23.44 3.15
CA PHE A 357 -1.36 24.61 3.31
C PHE A 357 -1.25 25.59 2.15
N ILE A 358 -0.02 25.90 1.73
CA ILE A 358 0.24 26.80 0.60
C ILE A 358 -0.37 26.24 -0.70
N TRP A 359 -0.23 24.93 -0.98
CA TRP A 359 -0.83 24.33 -2.18
C TRP A 359 -2.36 24.40 -2.15
N VAL A 360 -2.98 24.22 -0.99
CA VAL A 360 -4.43 24.40 -0.81
C VAL A 360 -4.84 25.85 -1.09
N LEU A 361 -4.09 26.82 -0.58
CA LEU A 361 -4.35 28.25 -0.85
C LEU A 361 -4.24 28.59 -2.33
N LEU A 362 -3.19 28.09 -3.00
CA LEU A 362 -3.00 28.32 -4.44
C LEU A 362 -4.15 27.71 -5.28
N CYS A 363 -4.57 26.50 -4.97
CA CYS A 363 -5.74 25.90 -5.62
C CYS A 363 -6.99 26.74 -5.41
N SER A 364 -7.25 27.19 -4.16
CA SER A 364 -8.41 28.01 -3.85
C SER A 364 -8.38 29.36 -4.56
N ALA A 365 -7.20 29.98 -4.66
CA ALA A 365 -7.02 31.26 -5.36
C ALA A 365 -7.31 31.13 -6.87
N VAL A 366 -6.82 30.06 -7.53
CA VAL A 366 -7.11 29.82 -8.95
C VAL A 366 -8.60 29.65 -9.21
N ILE A 367 -9.31 28.87 -8.36
CA ILE A 367 -10.77 28.69 -8.46
C ILE A 367 -11.49 30.01 -8.19
N TRP A 368 -11.04 30.78 -7.19
CA TRP A 368 -11.64 32.07 -6.85
C TRP A 368 -11.54 33.06 -8.01
N VAL A 369 -10.36 33.20 -8.63
CA VAL A 369 -10.14 34.09 -9.79
C VAL A 369 -11.01 33.68 -10.99
N TYR A 370 -11.18 32.36 -11.21
CA TYR A 370 -12.11 31.86 -12.23
C TYR A 370 -13.57 32.21 -11.90
N HIS A 371 -14.00 32.01 -10.66
CA HIS A 371 -15.35 32.36 -10.23
C HIS A 371 -15.68 33.86 -10.42
N GLN A 372 -14.68 34.74 -10.27
CA GLN A 372 -14.84 36.17 -10.56
C GLN A 372 -14.90 36.51 -12.07
N GLY A 373 -14.82 35.51 -12.95
CA GLY A 373 -14.83 35.73 -14.41
C GLY A 373 -13.52 36.32 -14.98
N LYS A 374 -12.44 36.40 -14.15
CA LYS A 374 -11.18 37.05 -14.56
C LYS A 374 -10.30 36.17 -15.45
N ILE A 375 -10.52 34.86 -15.45
CA ILE A 375 -9.77 33.90 -16.29
C ILE A 375 -10.72 32.97 -17.02
N LYS A 376 -10.29 32.51 -18.21
CA LYS A 376 -11.01 31.54 -19.02
C LYS A 376 -10.88 30.11 -18.48
N GLN A 377 -11.79 29.23 -18.84
CA GLN A 377 -11.81 27.82 -18.39
C GLN A 377 -10.48 27.08 -18.64
N TRP A 378 -9.83 27.30 -19.79
CA TRP A 378 -8.55 26.66 -20.06
C TRP A 378 -7.43 27.11 -19.10
N LEU A 379 -7.43 28.40 -18.69
CA LEU A 379 -6.48 28.92 -17.70
C LEU A 379 -6.76 28.33 -16.30
N LEU A 380 -8.02 28.13 -15.93
CA LEU A 380 -8.36 27.39 -14.70
C LEU A 380 -7.76 25.98 -14.73
N LEU A 381 -8.01 25.22 -15.79
CA LEU A 381 -7.53 23.83 -15.91
C LEU A 381 -6.00 23.75 -15.95
N SER A 382 -5.34 24.63 -16.71
CA SER A 382 -3.88 24.69 -16.76
C SER A 382 -3.27 25.11 -15.42
N GLY A 383 -3.83 26.13 -14.75
CA GLY A 383 -3.38 26.59 -13.45
C GLY A 383 -3.52 25.51 -12.38
N LEU A 384 -4.66 24.86 -12.28
CA LEU A 384 -4.85 23.73 -11.36
C LEU A 384 -3.94 22.55 -11.71
N GLY A 385 -3.76 22.25 -13.00
CA GLY A 385 -2.84 21.20 -13.45
C GLY A 385 -1.41 21.47 -13.02
N LEU A 386 -0.93 22.70 -13.18
CA LEU A 386 0.42 23.10 -12.72
C LEU A 386 0.57 22.98 -11.21
N VAL A 387 -0.43 23.43 -10.44
CA VAL A 387 -0.41 23.32 -8.97
C VAL A 387 -0.37 21.84 -8.54
N ILE A 388 -1.21 20.98 -9.12
CA ILE A 388 -1.24 19.54 -8.80
C ILE A 388 0.09 18.88 -9.17
N ILE A 389 0.63 19.16 -10.37
CA ILE A 389 1.91 18.59 -10.81
C ILE A 389 3.03 19.04 -9.85
N ALA A 390 3.11 20.32 -9.53
CA ALA A 390 4.14 20.84 -8.63
C ALA A 390 4.01 20.26 -7.21
N ASP A 391 2.77 20.10 -6.70
CA ASP A 391 2.51 19.50 -5.41
C ASP A 391 2.98 18.04 -5.36
N LEU A 392 2.53 17.22 -6.29
CA LEU A 392 2.82 15.78 -6.32
C LEU A 392 4.27 15.49 -6.71
N TRP A 393 4.79 16.17 -7.73
CA TRP A 393 6.15 15.98 -8.24
C TRP A 393 7.21 16.29 -7.20
N ALA A 394 7.06 17.38 -6.45
CA ALA A 394 8.00 17.76 -5.41
C ALA A 394 8.09 16.73 -4.27
N VAL A 395 7.01 15.98 -4.02
CA VAL A 395 7.03 14.85 -3.07
C VAL A 395 7.59 13.60 -3.72
N ALA A 396 7.13 13.26 -4.93
CA ALA A 396 7.57 12.05 -5.63
C ALA A 396 9.09 12.00 -5.81
N ARG A 397 9.72 13.11 -6.15
CA ARG A 397 11.18 13.22 -6.31
C ARG A 397 12.01 12.94 -5.05
N ARG A 398 11.40 12.97 -3.87
CA ARG A 398 12.09 12.60 -2.62
C ARG A 398 12.30 11.09 -2.52
N TYR A 399 11.44 10.30 -3.17
CA TYR A 399 11.35 8.84 -3.02
C TYR A 399 11.69 8.08 -4.31
N VAL A 400 11.65 8.78 -5.44
CA VAL A 400 12.07 8.23 -6.74
C VAL A 400 12.81 9.33 -7.49
N SER A 401 14.11 9.18 -7.60
CA SER A 401 15.02 10.09 -8.29
C SER A 401 15.75 9.36 -9.45
N PRO A 402 16.37 10.07 -10.39
CA PRO A 402 17.21 9.43 -11.41
C PRO A 402 18.34 8.59 -10.82
N ASP A 403 18.83 8.92 -9.62
CA ASP A 403 19.94 8.23 -8.96
C ASP A 403 19.54 6.86 -8.42
N ASP A 404 18.24 6.59 -8.28
CA ASP A 404 17.71 5.27 -7.90
C ASP A 404 17.74 4.27 -9.06
N PHE A 405 17.97 4.74 -10.28
CA PHE A 405 18.07 3.90 -11.46
C PHE A 405 19.53 3.53 -11.73
N VAL A 406 19.85 2.27 -11.53
CA VAL A 406 21.20 1.75 -11.75
C VAL A 406 21.29 1.03 -13.10
N PRO A 407 22.46 1.00 -13.76
CA PRO A 407 22.67 0.22 -14.97
C PRO A 407 22.31 -1.25 -14.77
N LYS A 408 21.70 -1.87 -15.78
CA LYS A 408 21.27 -3.28 -15.76
C LYS A 408 22.39 -4.23 -15.30
N ARG A 409 23.62 -4.00 -15.75
CA ARG A 409 24.80 -4.79 -15.36
C ARG A 409 25.05 -4.79 -13.84
N ASN A 410 24.72 -3.69 -13.14
CA ASN A 410 24.93 -3.61 -11.69
C ASN A 410 23.87 -4.46 -10.95
N VAL A 411 22.64 -4.53 -11.51
CA VAL A 411 21.60 -5.41 -10.99
C VAL A 411 21.96 -6.88 -11.25
N GLU A 412 22.46 -7.19 -12.45
CA GLU A 412 22.89 -8.54 -12.81
C GLU A 412 24.07 -9.00 -11.96
N ALA A 413 25.00 -8.12 -11.63
CA ALA A 413 26.16 -8.42 -10.78
C ALA A 413 25.77 -8.86 -9.35
N ILE A 414 24.57 -8.51 -8.85
CA ILE A 414 24.07 -9.01 -7.57
C ILE A 414 23.88 -10.52 -7.57
N PHE A 415 23.64 -11.09 -8.76
CA PHE A 415 23.44 -12.52 -8.98
C PHE A 415 24.70 -13.23 -9.49
N ASP A 416 25.86 -12.56 -9.49
CA ASP A 416 27.12 -13.21 -9.85
C ASP A 416 27.52 -14.26 -8.82
N LEU A 417 28.15 -15.34 -9.33
CA LEU A 417 28.64 -16.43 -8.50
C LEU A 417 29.76 -15.96 -7.55
N ARG A 418 29.47 -16.01 -6.25
CA ARG A 418 30.49 -15.78 -5.20
C ARG A 418 31.57 -16.91 -5.23
N PRO A 419 32.76 -16.70 -4.69
CA PRO A 419 33.78 -17.78 -4.60
C PRO A 419 33.22 -19.02 -3.89
N VAL A 420 32.42 -18.90 -2.86
CA VAL A 420 31.76 -20.01 -2.13
C VAL A 420 30.77 -20.77 -3.03
N ASP A 421 30.01 -20.07 -3.86
CA ASP A 421 29.06 -20.70 -4.77
C ASP A 421 29.80 -21.52 -5.84
N LYS A 422 30.91 -20.98 -6.40
CA LYS A 422 31.74 -21.69 -7.36
C LYS A 422 32.36 -22.96 -6.78
N GLN A 423 32.74 -22.95 -5.51
CA GLN A 423 33.29 -24.10 -4.81
C GLN A 423 32.20 -25.17 -4.58
N ILE A 424 31.01 -24.80 -4.14
CA ILE A 424 29.89 -25.74 -3.95
C ILE A 424 29.49 -26.40 -5.27
N LEU A 425 29.46 -25.63 -6.36
CA LEU A 425 29.08 -26.14 -7.70
C LEU A 425 30.08 -27.13 -8.29
N GLN A 426 31.28 -27.33 -7.70
CA GLN A 426 32.23 -28.37 -8.08
C GLN A 426 31.85 -29.74 -7.51
N ASP A 427 30.90 -29.82 -6.59
CA ASP A 427 30.40 -31.09 -6.05
C ASP A 427 29.66 -31.87 -7.14
N PRO A 428 30.08 -33.12 -7.46
CA PRO A 428 29.43 -33.94 -8.46
C PRO A 428 28.07 -34.48 -8.03
N ASP A 429 27.70 -34.36 -6.75
CA ASP A 429 26.41 -34.78 -6.23
C ASP A 429 25.31 -33.88 -6.74
N LEU A 430 24.22 -34.47 -7.25
CA LEU A 430 23.09 -33.73 -7.83
C LEU A 430 22.00 -33.43 -6.81
N TYR A 431 21.99 -34.11 -5.67
CA TYR A 431 20.85 -34.12 -4.72
C TYR A 431 21.24 -33.61 -3.36
N TYR A 432 21.75 -32.38 -3.26
CA TYR A 432 21.99 -31.71 -2.00
C TYR A 432 21.30 -30.36 -1.95
N ARG A 433 21.12 -29.82 -0.73
CA ARG A 433 20.63 -28.46 -0.51
C ARG A 433 21.64 -27.62 0.25
N VAL A 434 21.53 -26.30 0.00
CA VAL A 434 22.36 -25.28 0.62
C VAL A 434 21.51 -24.46 1.58
N HIS A 435 22.04 -24.17 2.77
CA HIS A 435 21.46 -23.23 3.72
C HIS A 435 22.35 -22.00 3.85
N ASP A 436 22.00 -20.92 3.15
CA ASP A 436 22.73 -19.67 3.20
C ASP A 436 22.16 -18.79 4.34
N ILE A 437 22.94 -18.63 5.39
CA ILE A 437 22.58 -17.78 6.55
C ILE A 437 23.42 -16.51 6.63
N THR A 438 24.14 -16.15 5.56
CA THR A 438 24.81 -14.85 5.44
C THR A 438 23.82 -13.69 5.34
N THR A 439 22.60 -14.01 4.89
CA THR A 439 21.42 -13.13 4.89
C THR A 439 20.24 -13.86 5.52
N ASN A 440 19.08 -13.20 5.67
CA ASN A 440 17.89 -13.95 6.11
C ASN A 440 17.47 -14.95 5.02
N PRO A 441 17.60 -16.27 5.24
CA PRO A 441 17.42 -17.29 4.22
C PRO A 441 15.98 -17.36 3.68
N PHE A 442 14.98 -16.90 4.43
CA PHE A 442 13.58 -16.95 4.05
C PHE A 442 13.02 -15.62 3.49
N ASN A 443 13.86 -14.58 3.46
CA ASN A 443 13.55 -13.28 2.88
C ASN A 443 14.44 -12.92 1.67
N SER A 444 15.38 -13.82 1.30
CA SER A 444 16.28 -13.66 0.16
C SER A 444 16.08 -14.79 -0.84
N SER A 445 16.17 -14.49 -2.13
CA SER A 445 16.18 -15.46 -3.23
C SER A 445 17.56 -15.68 -3.83
N LEU A 446 18.61 -15.00 -3.35
CA LEU A 446 19.95 -15.01 -3.96
C LEU A 446 20.54 -16.42 -4.05
N ALA A 447 20.47 -17.20 -2.96
CA ALA A 447 21.02 -18.57 -2.98
C ALA A 447 20.29 -19.48 -3.98
N SER A 448 19.00 -19.25 -4.25
CA SER A 448 18.22 -20.08 -5.18
C SER A 448 18.52 -19.83 -6.66
N TYR A 449 19.30 -18.81 -6.99
CA TYR A 449 19.79 -18.61 -8.36
C TYR A 449 20.83 -19.68 -8.76
N HIS A 450 21.59 -20.19 -7.78
CA HIS A 450 22.73 -21.06 -8.06
C HIS A 450 22.61 -22.44 -7.42
N HIS A 451 21.77 -22.58 -6.39
CA HIS A 451 21.69 -23.80 -5.59
C HIS A 451 20.24 -24.24 -5.33
N HIS A 452 20.07 -25.53 -5.13
CA HIS A 452 18.89 -26.05 -4.46
C HIS A 452 18.98 -25.63 -2.97
N THR A 453 18.17 -24.65 -2.56
CA THR A 453 18.23 -24.09 -1.20
C THR A 453 17.06 -24.56 -0.36
N ILE A 454 17.23 -24.62 0.95
CA ILE A 454 16.12 -24.73 1.92
C ILE A 454 15.48 -23.38 2.21
N GLY A 455 16.07 -22.28 1.77
CA GLY A 455 15.55 -20.92 1.90
C GLY A 455 14.71 -20.47 0.69
N GLY A 456 14.63 -19.18 0.53
CA GLY A 456 13.90 -18.51 -0.53
C GLY A 456 12.71 -17.69 -0.01
N TYR A 457 12.35 -16.65 -0.77
CA TYR A 457 11.20 -15.82 -0.46
C TYR A 457 9.97 -16.28 -1.22
N SER A 458 8.87 -16.49 -0.49
CA SER A 458 7.54 -16.62 -1.08
C SER A 458 6.50 -15.99 -0.14
N PRO A 459 5.62 -15.11 -0.63
CA PRO A 459 4.52 -14.57 0.17
C PRO A 459 3.40 -15.58 0.42
N VAL A 460 3.46 -16.75 -0.22
CA VAL A 460 2.45 -17.83 -0.16
C VAL A 460 3.19 -19.16 -0.04
N LYS A 461 3.81 -19.40 1.13
CA LYS A 461 4.51 -20.66 1.43
C LYS A 461 3.51 -21.77 1.77
N PHE A 462 3.90 -23.02 1.55
CA PHE A 462 3.15 -24.14 2.12
C PHE A 462 3.14 -24.07 3.64
N GLN A 463 1.99 -24.29 4.26
CA GLN A 463 1.84 -24.26 5.71
C GLN A 463 2.78 -25.24 6.39
N ARG A 464 2.88 -26.47 5.90
CA ARG A 464 3.78 -27.51 6.43
C ARG A 464 5.25 -27.08 6.41
N TYR A 465 5.66 -26.29 5.42
CA TYR A 465 7.05 -25.80 5.34
C TYR A 465 7.27 -24.60 6.28
N GLN A 466 6.29 -23.73 6.42
CA GLN A 466 6.34 -22.66 7.42
C GLN A 466 6.42 -23.23 8.85
N ASP A 467 5.67 -24.28 9.14
CA ASP A 467 5.75 -24.97 10.44
C ASP A 467 7.15 -25.54 10.71
N LEU A 468 7.81 -26.12 9.69
CA LEU A 468 9.21 -26.56 9.81
C LEU A 468 10.16 -25.39 10.05
N ILE A 469 9.97 -24.27 9.36
CA ILE A 469 10.80 -23.07 9.55
C ILE A 469 10.67 -22.59 10.99
N ASP A 470 9.46 -22.37 11.48
CA ASP A 470 9.20 -21.73 12.77
C ASP A 470 9.62 -22.61 13.97
N ARG A 471 9.39 -23.91 13.85
CA ARG A 471 9.60 -24.83 14.96
C ARG A 471 11.02 -25.42 15.02
N TYR A 472 11.65 -25.61 13.85
CA TYR A 472 12.87 -26.41 13.76
C TYR A 472 14.01 -25.71 13.01
N ILE A 473 13.80 -25.25 11.79
CA ILE A 473 14.91 -24.72 10.96
C ILE A 473 15.48 -23.44 11.56
N SER A 474 14.63 -22.51 11.98
CA SER A 474 15.07 -21.24 12.59
C SER A 474 15.77 -21.44 13.94
N ARG A 475 15.58 -22.61 14.57
CA ARG A 475 16.25 -23.01 15.81
C ARG A 475 17.52 -23.86 15.56
N GLY A 476 17.93 -24.04 14.31
CA GLY A 476 19.12 -24.81 13.94
C GLY A 476 19.02 -26.30 14.20
N ASN A 477 17.82 -26.90 14.15
CA ASN A 477 17.63 -28.32 14.42
C ASN A 477 18.29 -29.17 13.32
N MET A 478 19.43 -29.78 13.64
CA MET A 478 20.23 -30.54 12.67
C MET A 478 19.52 -31.77 12.13
N ASN A 479 18.65 -32.43 12.91
CA ASN A 479 17.92 -33.60 12.41
C ASN A 479 16.97 -33.22 11.26
N VAL A 480 16.30 -32.08 11.37
CA VAL A 480 15.43 -31.56 10.29
C VAL A 480 16.25 -31.08 9.10
N LEU A 481 17.39 -30.44 9.33
CA LEU A 481 18.29 -30.00 8.25
C LEU A 481 18.86 -31.20 7.49
N ASN A 482 19.22 -32.29 8.20
CA ASN A 482 19.67 -33.55 7.60
C ASN A 482 18.53 -34.23 6.79
N MET A 483 17.31 -34.29 7.37
CA MET A 483 16.13 -34.79 6.67
C MET A 483 15.87 -34.01 5.36
N LEU A 484 16.15 -32.69 5.35
CA LEU A 484 16.05 -31.84 4.17
C LEU A 484 17.27 -31.96 3.23
N ASN A 485 18.18 -32.86 3.50
CA ASN A 485 19.43 -33.07 2.72
C ASN A 485 20.30 -31.81 2.62
N THR A 486 20.47 -31.09 3.71
CA THR A 486 21.31 -29.89 3.78
C THR A 486 22.76 -30.31 3.91
N LYS A 487 23.51 -30.25 2.82
CA LYS A 487 24.93 -30.62 2.74
C LYS A 487 25.87 -29.46 3.05
N TYR A 488 25.48 -28.25 2.67
CA TYR A 488 26.29 -27.04 2.81
C TYR A 488 25.59 -25.95 3.58
N PHE A 489 26.35 -25.34 4.51
CA PHE A 489 25.98 -24.07 5.14
C PHE A 489 26.91 -22.98 4.60
N ILE A 490 26.34 -21.84 4.17
CA ILE A 490 27.11 -20.63 3.91
C ILE A 490 26.93 -19.70 5.09
N ILE A 491 28.02 -19.44 5.81
CA ILE A 491 28.04 -18.60 7.01
C ILE A 491 29.03 -17.46 6.83
N ASN A 492 28.94 -16.42 7.65
CA ASN A 492 29.99 -15.39 7.70
C ASN A 492 31.09 -15.79 8.67
N ASP A 493 32.37 -15.61 8.28
CA ASP A 493 33.52 -15.68 9.17
C ASP A 493 33.60 -14.44 10.09
N ASP A 494 34.61 -14.39 10.95
CA ASP A 494 34.85 -13.25 11.86
C ASP A 494 35.08 -11.92 11.13
N LYS A 495 35.49 -11.98 9.85
CA LYS A 495 35.70 -10.84 8.96
C LYS A 495 34.49 -10.52 8.09
N LYS A 496 33.32 -11.11 8.41
CA LYS A 496 32.06 -10.99 7.63
C LYS A 496 32.17 -11.45 6.19
N LYS A 497 33.11 -12.38 5.85
CA LYS A 497 33.21 -12.99 4.55
C LYS A 497 32.45 -14.31 4.51
N PRO A 498 31.72 -14.61 3.42
CA PRO A 498 31.04 -15.90 3.25
C PRO A 498 32.04 -17.05 3.21
N VAL A 499 31.84 -18.07 4.03
CA VAL A 499 32.61 -19.32 4.06
C VAL A 499 31.69 -20.53 4.07
N ILE A 500 32.18 -21.66 3.62
CA ILE A 500 31.42 -22.91 3.55
C ILE A 500 31.71 -23.73 4.81
N LYS A 501 30.64 -24.25 5.40
CA LYS A 501 30.70 -25.29 6.43
C LYS A 501 30.00 -26.54 5.90
N HIS A 502 30.70 -27.67 5.85
CA HIS A 502 30.09 -28.93 5.45
C HIS A 502 29.27 -29.54 6.58
N ASN A 503 28.14 -30.12 6.21
CA ASN A 503 27.40 -31.02 7.07
C ASN A 503 27.83 -32.45 6.78
N HIS A 504 28.48 -33.10 7.71
CA HIS A 504 29.07 -34.45 7.56
C HIS A 504 28.12 -35.56 8.04
N ASN A 505 26.86 -35.23 8.34
CA ASN A 505 25.87 -36.22 8.83
C ASN A 505 24.94 -36.71 7.71
#